data_47358ec96ad79c53bc8d4b4f14d240a8
#
_entry.id   47358ec96ad79c53bc8d4b4f14d240a8
#
_cell.length_a   1.000
_cell.length_b   1.000
_cell.length_c   1.000
_cell.angle_alpha   90.00
_cell.angle_beta   90.00
_cell.angle_gamma   90.00
#
_symmetry.space_group_name_H-M   'P 1'
#
loop_
_entity.id
_entity.type
_entity.pdbx_description
1 polymer ?
#
loop_
_entity_poly.entity_id
_entity_poly.type
_entity_poly.pdbx_seq_one_letter_code
_entity_poly.pdbx_strand_id
1 'polypeptide(L)'
;MVMEAVGSAASAVGEALGLLKPDKAKIVCVGDNKPSGTGEIECMFNPTEYRLTQTLNVTRNQTPAKDGGTPEFSGTNAMTLTTQLFFDDFGAMQGDVTPKITTLLSWTHPTAASLDKKKPCPPLVSFRWGGNPQLDDFSGFLKSVVVNYTIFRKDGTPVQAKVDITIEGQPEAIGGQNPTSHSINSRRVHTMIDGDSLQSVAYRELGKPAYWRAIAELNGIDDPQRVQAGTTLLIPSLADAAKGS
;
A
#
# COMPACT_ATOMS: atom_id res chain seq x y z
N MET A 1 16.24 -0.13 -54.24
CA MET A 1 14.90 0.20 -53.80
C MET A 1 14.10 -0.98 -53.20
N VAL A 2 14.44 -2.22 -53.46
CA VAL A 2 13.71 -3.40 -52.93
C VAL A 2 14.27 -3.91 -51.60
N MET A 3 15.53 -3.67 -51.27
CA MET A 3 16.14 -4.12 -49.99
C MET A 3 15.75 -3.27 -48.75
N GLU A 4 15.46 -1.98 -48.94
CA GLU A 4 14.98 -1.12 -47.83
C GLU A 4 13.58 -1.45 -47.40
N ALA A 5 12.70 -1.83 -48.31
CA ALA A 5 11.31 -2.19 -48.00
C ALA A 5 11.19 -3.50 -47.18
N VAL A 6 12.10 -4.46 -47.40
CA VAL A 6 12.10 -5.73 -46.64
C VAL A 6 12.59 -5.54 -45.22
N GLY A 7 13.57 -4.65 -45.02
CA GLY A 7 14.08 -4.31 -43.69
C GLY A 7 13.01 -3.59 -42.81
N SER A 8 12.26 -2.68 -43.43
CA SER A 8 11.19 -1.96 -42.74
C SER A 8 10.02 -2.87 -42.35
N ALA A 9 9.62 -3.82 -43.21
CA ALA A 9 8.54 -4.77 -42.91
C ALA A 9 8.94 -5.77 -41.82
N ALA A 10 10.18 -6.26 -41.84
CA ALA A 10 10.67 -7.16 -40.77
C ALA A 10 10.77 -6.46 -39.40
N SER A 11 11.17 -5.18 -39.41
CA SER A 11 11.18 -4.35 -38.19
C SER A 11 9.78 -4.13 -37.65
N ALA A 12 8.79 -3.78 -38.50
CA ALA A 12 7.41 -3.56 -38.11
C ALA A 12 6.72 -4.85 -37.59
N VAL A 13 6.99 -5.99 -38.21
CA VAL A 13 6.47 -7.30 -37.78
C VAL A 13 7.09 -7.72 -36.43
N GLY A 14 8.39 -7.49 -36.24
CA GLY A 14 9.05 -7.78 -34.95
C GLY A 14 8.60 -6.85 -33.82
N GLU A 15 8.30 -5.60 -34.15
CA GLU A 15 7.75 -4.62 -33.19
C GLU A 15 6.28 -4.95 -32.83
N ALA A 16 5.49 -5.42 -33.81
CA ALA A 16 4.11 -5.89 -33.59
C ALA A 16 4.03 -7.20 -32.78
N LEU A 17 5.07 -8.05 -32.85
CA LEU A 17 5.18 -9.28 -32.06
C LEU A 17 5.87 -9.07 -30.70
N GLY A 18 6.31 -7.85 -30.36
CA GLY A 18 7.03 -7.57 -29.13
C GLY A 18 8.39 -8.26 -29.00
N LEU A 19 8.94 -8.81 -30.12
CA LEU A 19 10.14 -9.62 -30.11
C LEU A 19 11.44 -8.81 -30.30
N LEU A 20 11.36 -7.55 -30.77
CA LEU A 20 12.54 -6.76 -31.18
C LEU A 20 12.95 -5.65 -30.20
N LYS A 21 12.12 -5.24 -29.26
CA LYS A 21 12.47 -4.31 -28.19
C LYS A 21 11.88 -4.81 -26.88
N PRO A 22 12.67 -5.46 -26.04
CA PRO A 22 12.20 -5.78 -24.69
C PRO A 22 11.84 -4.48 -23.97
N ASP A 23 10.65 -4.43 -23.38
CA ASP A 23 10.25 -3.31 -22.54
C ASP A 23 11.29 -3.10 -21.46
N LYS A 24 11.78 -1.87 -21.33
CA LYS A 24 12.76 -1.54 -20.31
C LYS A 24 12.08 -1.30 -18.98
N ALA A 25 12.69 -1.85 -17.95
CA ALA A 25 12.30 -1.55 -16.60
C ALA A 25 12.57 -0.08 -16.28
N LYS A 26 11.65 0.54 -15.54
CA LYS A 26 11.74 1.94 -15.15
C LYS A 26 11.20 2.17 -13.75
N ILE A 27 11.77 3.16 -13.08
CA ILE A 27 11.24 3.68 -11.82
C ILE A 27 10.62 5.03 -12.11
N VAL A 28 9.38 5.21 -11.70
CA VAL A 28 8.59 6.42 -11.97
C VAL A 28 8.09 7.00 -10.65
N CYS A 29 8.26 8.31 -10.46
CA CYS A 29 7.61 9.02 -9.38
C CYS A 29 6.11 9.16 -9.67
N VAL A 30 5.28 8.71 -8.74
CA VAL A 30 3.82 8.74 -8.84
C VAL A 30 3.21 9.68 -7.79
N GLY A 31 1.96 10.11 -8.01
CA GLY A 31 1.25 10.99 -7.07
C GLY A 31 1.65 12.46 -7.18
N ASP A 32 1.19 13.25 -6.19
CA ASP A 32 1.29 14.72 -6.20
C ASP A 32 2.64 15.29 -5.73
N ASN A 33 3.47 14.47 -5.08
CA ASN A 33 4.76 14.87 -4.53
C ASN A 33 5.92 14.58 -5.49
N LYS A 34 5.75 14.90 -6.78
CA LYS A 34 6.82 14.69 -7.75
C LYS A 34 7.99 15.64 -7.51
N PRO A 35 9.25 15.20 -7.66
CA PRO A 35 10.40 16.07 -7.58
C PRO A 35 10.41 17.07 -8.75
N SER A 36 11.00 18.24 -8.51
CA SER A 36 11.26 19.20 -9.58
C SER A 36 12.36 18.63 -10.48
N GLY A 37 11.99 18.06 -11.64
CA GLY A 37 12.93 17.44 -12.56
C GLY A 37 12.41 16.14 -13.16
N THR A 38 13.33 15.26 -13.56
CA THR A 38 12.97 13.98 -14.17
C THR A 38 12.31 13.09 -13.13
N GLY A 39 11.02 12.87 -13.27
CA GLY A 39 10.23 11.96 -12.42
C GLY A 39 10.30 10.50 -12.86
N GLU A 40 11.22 10.17 -13.77
CA GLU A 40 11.37 8.83 -14.33
C GLU A 40 12.85 8.50 -14.54
N ILE A 41 13.25 7.30 -14.18
CA ILE A 41 14.58 6.75 -14.45
C ILE A 41 14.39 5.42 -15.17
N GLU A 42 14.84 5.37 -16.42
CA GLU A 42 14.85 4.15 -17.22
C GLU A 42 16.10 3.35 -16.90
N CYS A 43 15.93 2.04 -16.66
CA CYS A 43 17.04 1.11 -16.47
C CYS A 43 17.75 0.86 -17.79
N MET A 44 19.07 0.97 -17.83
CA MET A 44 19.82 0.65 -19.04
C MET A 44 19.72 -0.83 -19.39
N PHE A 45 19.80 -1.68 -18.39
CA PHE A 45 19.60 -3.11 -18.49
C PHE A 45 18.43 -3.50 -17.59
N ASN A 46 17.58 -4.37 -18.08
CA ASN A 46 16.52 -4.93 -17.27
C ASN A 46 17.12 -5.74 -16.11
N PRO A 47 16.59 -5.62 -14.90
CA PRO A 47 17.06 -6.42 -13.78
C PRO A 47 16.86 -7.90 -14.08
N THR A 48 17.78 -8.73 -13.61
CA THR A 48 17.69 -10.19 -13.76
C THR A 48 16.60 -10.78 -12.89
N GLU A 49 16.32 -10.13 -11.76
CA GLU A 49 15.29 -10.54 -10.81
C GLU A 49 14.73 -9.35 -10.06
N TYR A 50 13.50 -9.48 -9.60
CA TYR A 50 12.92 -8.65 -8.57
C TYR A 50 12.22 -9.55 -7.56
N ARG A 51 12.17 -9.12 -6.31
CA ARG A 51 11.56 -9.87 -5.22
C ARG A 51 10.47 -9.04 -4.57
N LEU A 52 9.27 -9.59 -4.51
CA LEU A 52 8.17 -9.07 -3.72
C LEU A 52 8.09 -9.86 -2.42
N THR A 53 8.06 -9.16 -1.30
CA THR A 53 7.96 -9.76 0.03
C THR A 53 6.79 -9.14 0.76
N GLN A 54 5.90 -9.97 1.26
CA GLN A 54 4.80 -9.56 2.13
C GLN A 54 4.80 -10.46 3.37
N THR A 55 4.74 -9.86 4.55
CA THR A 55 4.82 -10.60 5.82
C THR A 55 3.55 -10.38 6.62
N LEU A 56 3.01 -11.48 7.11
CA LEU A 56 1.86 -11.49 8.01
C LEU A 56 2.33 -11.40 9.47
N ASN A 57 1.75 -10.49 10.25
CA ASN A 57 1.97 -10.42 11.68
C ASN A 57 0.94 -11.25 12.43
N VAL A 58 1.41 -12.33 13.07
CA VAL A 58 0.60 -13.20 13.90
C VAL A 58 1.16 -13.19 15.31
N THR A 59 0.37 -12.74 16.25
CA THR A 59 0.67 -12.83 17.67
C THR A 59 0.08 -14.14 18.21
N ARG A 60 0.87 -14.91 18.96
CA ARG A 60 0.39 -16.12 19.61
C ARG A 60 0.19 -15.84 21.10
N ASN A 61 -1.04 -15.83 21.55
CA ASN A 61 -1.36 -15.75 22.96
C ASN A 61 -1.16 -17.13 23.58
N GLN A 62 -0.12 -17.28 24.37
CA GLN A 62 0.14 -18.51 25.13
C GLN A 62 -0.83 -18.56 26.32
N THR A 63 -1.75 -19.49 26.31
CA THR A 63 -2.55 -19.84 27.48
C THR A 63 -1.78 -20.89 28.28
N PRO A 64 -1.50 -20.67 29.57
CA PRO A 64 -0.87 -21.72 30.40
C PRO A 64 -1.68 -23.02 30.32
N ALA A 65 -1.03 -24.15 30.08
CA ALA A 65 -1.58 -25.49 29.96
C ALA A 65 -2.17 -25.92 28.60
N LYS A 66 -1.92 -25.21 27.50
CA LYS A 66 -2.18 -25.72 26.13
C LYS A 66 -0.96 -25.53 25.25
N ASP A 67 -0.41 -26.61 24.71
CA ASP A 67 0.59 -26.54 23.67
C ASP A 67 0.00 -25.87 22.41
N GLY A 68 0.66 -24.81 21.94
CA GLY A 68 0.33 -24.17 20.67
C GLY A 68 -0.71 -23.05 20.72
N GLY A 69 -0.55 -22.04 21.58
CA GLY A 69 -1.44 -20.88 21.72
C GLY A 69 -2.22 -20.45 20.47
N THR A 70 -3.42 -19.92 20.64
CA THR A 70 -4.30 -19.49 19.54
C THR A 70 -3.63 -18.37 18.75
N PRO A 71 -3.42 -18.51 17.42
CA PRO A 71 -2.86 -17.45 16.61
C PRO A 71 -3.89 -16.33 16.47
N GLU A 72 -3.50 -15.11 16.80
CA GLU A 72 -4.27 -13.90 16.61
C GLU A 72 -3.65 -13.06 15.50
N PHE A 73 -4.45 -12.72 14.49
CA PHE A 73 -4.03 -11.89 13.38
C PHE A 73 -3.86 -10.45 13.85
N SER A 74 -2.62 -9.94 13.76
CA SER A 74 -2.26 -8.58 14.19
C SER A 74 -2.13 -7.58 13.04
N GLY A 75 -2.23 -8.05 11.79
CA GLY A 75 -2.12 -7.22 10.60
C GLY A 75 -1.14 -7.80 9.57
N THR A 76 -1.05 -7.12 8.43
CA THR A 76 -0.10 -7.43 7.36
C THR A 76 0.89 -6.28 7.23
N ASN A 77 2.18 -6.58 7.14
CA ASN A 77 3.18 -5.56 6.86
C ASN A 77 3.04 -5.04 5.43
N ALA A 78 3.53 -3.83 5.19
CA ALA A 78 3.60 -3.29 3.84
C ALA A 78 4.41 -4.22 2.92
N MET A 79 3.94 -4.40 1.69
CA MET A 79 4.68 -5.15 0.67
C MET A 79 6.00 -4.46 0.37
N THR A 80 7.06 -5.22 0.22
CA THR A 80 8.40 -4.71 -0.08
C THR A 80 8.87 -5.28 -1.42
N LEU A 81 9.31 -4.40 -2.32
CA LEU A 81 9.96 -4.76 -3.58
C LEU A 81 11.46 -4.52 -3.46
N THR A 82 12.26 -5.53 -3.77
CA THR A 82 13.72 -5.44 -3.81
C THR A 82 14.20 -5.86 -5.19
N THR A 83 15.08 -5.07 -5.79
CA THR A 83 15.71 -5.39 -7.08
C THR A 83 17.05 -4.71 -7.21
N GLN A 84 17.91 -5.23 -8.10
CA GLN A 84 19.21 -4.63 -8.44
C GLN A 84 19.12 -4.00 -9.81
N LEU A 85 19.50 -2.73 -9.89
CA LEU A 85 19.60 -1.97 -11.14
C LEU A 85 21.05 -1.88 -11.59
N PHE A 86 21.28 -1.92 -12.88
CA PHE A 86 22.59 -1.79 -13.46
C PHE A 86 22.64 -0.57 -14.37
N PHE A 87 23.57 0.33 -14.09
CA PHE A 87 23.84 1.52 -14.87
C PHE A 87 25.23 1.39 -15.51
N ASP A 88 25.30 1.58 -16.83
CA ASP A 88 26.54 1.48 -17.58
C ASP A 88 26.57 2.54 -18.70
N ASP A 89 27.48 3.46 -18.58
CA ASP A 89 27.73 4.51 -19.57
C ASP A 89 29.15 4.40 -20.17
N PHE A 90 29.76 3.21 -20.06
CA PHE A 90 31.15 2.96 -20.52
C PHE A 90 31.36 3.24 -22.01
N GLY A 91 30.35 3.00 -22.84
CA GLY A 91 30.42 3.21 -24.29
C GLY A 91 30.28 4.67 -24.76
N ALA A 92 29.87 5.58 -23.87
CA ALA A 92 29.73 7.01 -24.20
C ALA A 92 31.06 7.74 -24.06
N MET A 93 31.36 8.67 -24.99
CA MET A 93 32.62 9.45 -24.97
C MET A 93 32.79 10.25 -23.66
N GLN A 94 31.71 10.65 -23.02
CA GLN A 94 31.67 11.36 -21.73
C GLN A 94 30.65 10.71 -20.78
N GLY A 95 30.57 9.37 -20.76
CA GLY A 95 29.64 8.65 -19.92
C GLY A 95 29.86 8.94 -18.43
N ASP A 96 28.80 9.22 -17.72
CA ASP A 96 28.77 9.45 -16.27
C ASP A 96 27.42 8.98 -15.72
N VAL A 97 27.47 8.00 -14.83
CA VAL A 97 26.26 7.47 -14.19
C VAL A 97 25.81 8.29 -12.98
N THR A 98 26.66 9.22 -12.52
CA THR A 98 26.40 10.03 -11.32
C THR A 98 25.09 10.81 -11.38
N PRO A 99 24.69 11.48 -12.48
CA PRO A 99 23.45 12.25 -12.51
C PRO A 99 22.20 11.40 -12.27
N LYS A 100 22.15 10.19 -12.87
CA LYS A 100 21.03 9.25 -12.69
C LYS A 100 20.95 8.75 -11.24
N ILE A 101 22.11 8.44 -10.66
CA ILE A 101 22.20 7.95 -9.28
C ILE A 101 21.87 9.06 -8.28
N THR A 102 22.34 10.30 -8.52
CA THR A 102 22.00 11.46 -7.70
C THR A 102 20.50 11.74 -7.71
N THR A 103 19.86 11.62 -8.87
CA THR A 103 18.42 11.74 -9.00
C THR A 103 17.71 10.65 -8.17
N LEU A 104 18.15 9.40 -8.29
CA LEU A 104 17.58 8.28 -7.51
C LEU A 104 17.74 8.50 -6.00
N LEU A 105 18.93 8.93 -5.55
CA LEU A 105 19.19 9.25 -4.15
C LEU A 105 18.34 10.43 -3.66
N SER A 106 18.08 11.42 -4.50
CA SER A 106 17.23 12.56 -4.12
C SER A 106 15.80 12.14 -3.80
N TRP A 107 15.32 11.03 -4.34
CA TRP A 107 13.98 10.49 -4.07
C TRP A 107 13.85 9.83 -2.68
N THR A 108 14.94 9.67 -1.94
CA THR A 108 14.89 9.27 -0.53
C THR A 108 14.64 10.43 0.43
N HIS A 109 14.63 11.65 -0.08
CA HIS A 109 14.44 12.88 0.70
C HIS A 109 13.07 13.50 0.43
N PRO A 110 12.52 14.28 1.38
CA PRO A 110 11.30 15.05 1.15
C PRO A 110 11.45 15.99 -0.05
N THR A 111 10.42 16.04 -0.90
CA THR A 111 10.39 16.95 -2.05
C THR A 111 10.07 18.38 -1.61
N ALA A 112 10.50 19.37 -2.40
CA ALA A 112 10.15 20.78 -2.17
C ALA A 112 8.62 20.97 -2.10
N ALA A 113 7.86 20.27 -2.95
CA ALA A 113 6.39 20.29 -2.95
C ALA A 113 5.76 19.71 -1.67
N SER A 114 6.51 18.93 -0.87
CA SER A 114 6.04 18.35 0.39
C SER A 114 6.43 19.17 1.62
N LEU A 115 7.41 20.08 1.50
CA LEU A 115 7.91 20.87 2.64
C LEU A 115 6.85 21.80 3.22
N ASP A 116 5.93 22.30 2.40
CA ASP A 116 4.81 23.15 2.84
C ASP A 116 3.68 22.36 3.51
N LYS A 117 3.75 21.04 3.51
CA LYS A 117 2.76 20.17 4.16
C LYS A 117 3.09 19.96 5.64
N LYS A 118 2.08 19.70 6.46
CA LYS A 118 2.27 19.40 7.90
C LYS A 118 3.23 18.23 8.17
N LYS A 119 3.38 17.33 7.21
CA LYS A 119 4.28 16.18 7.27
C LYS A 119 5.04 16.10 5.95
N PRO A 120 6.26 16.64 5.86
CA PRO A 120 7.11 16.44 4.69
C PRO A 120 7.35 14.96 4.44
N CYS A 121 7.24 14.55 3.17
CA CYS A 121 7.45 13.16 2.78
C CYS A 121 8.22 13.05 1.46
N PRO A 122 8.99 11.96 1.27
CA PRO A 122 9.59 11.66 -0.02
C PRO A 122 8.54 11.37 -1.09
N PRO A 123 8.91 11.41 -2.39
CA PRO A 123 8.01 11.04 -3.45
C PRO A 123 7.66 9.55 -3.38
N LEU A 124 6.44 9.21 -3.79
CA LEU A 124 6.09 7.84 -4.07
C LEU A 124 6.71 7.41 -5.38
N VAL A 125 7.24 6.21 -5.42
CA VAL A 125 7.83 5.59 -6.60
C VAL A 125 7.10 4.31 -6.96
N SER A 126 7.01 4.02 -8.25
CA SER A 126 6.50 2.77 -8.79
C SER A 126 7.59 2.16 -9.68
N PHE A 127 7.83 0.87 -9.52
CA PHE A 127 8.70 0.10 -10.41
C PHE A 127 7.83 -0.53 -11.49
N ARG A 128 8.10 -0.23 -12.75
CA ARG A 128 7.33 -0.72 -13.89
C ARG A 128 8.22 -1.51 -14.83
N TRP A 129 7.75 -2.70 -15.22
CA TRP A 129 8.45 -3.52 -16.18
C TRP A 129 7.47 -4.42 -16.93
N GLY A 130 7.36 -4.19 -18.24
CA GLY A 130 6.36 -4.86 -19.07
C GLY A 130 4.93 -4.54 -18.62
N GLY A 131 3.97 -5.32 -19.05
CA GLY A 131 2.56 -5.18 -18.63
C GLY A 131 2.21 -6.06 -17.43
N ASN A 132 3.05 -6.11 -16.39
CA ASN A 132 2.74 -6.91 -15.21
C ASN A 132 1.85 -6.12 -14.23
N PRO A 133 0.55 -6.49 -14.07
CA PRO A 133 -0.38 -5.77 -13.22
C PRO A 133 0.08 -5.64 -11.76
N GLN A 134 0.78 -6.64 -11.22
CA GLN A 134 1.30 -6.60 -9.85
C GLN A 134 2.34 -5.51 -9.63
N LEU A 135 3.07 -5.12 -10.69
CA LEU A 135 4.06 -4.04 -10.64
C LEU A 135 3.43 -2.68 -10.93
N ASP A 136 2.44 -2.63 -11.84
CA ASP A 136 1.78 -1.39 -12.23
C ASP A 136 0.98 -0.78 -11.07
N ASP A 137 0.35 -1.60 -10.25
CA ASP A 137 -0.41 -1.19 -9.07
C ASP A 137 0.49 -0.97 -7.84
N PHE A 138 1.75 -1.46 -7.87
CA PHE A 138 2.65 -1.31 -6.75
C PHE A 138 3.29 0.08 -6.72
N SER A 139 3.04 0.80 -5.63
CA SER A 139 3.69 2.08 -5.34
C SER A 139 4.11 2.16 -3.88
N GLY A 140 5.24 2.81 -3.62
CA GLY A 140 5.78 2.88 -2.27
C GLY A 140 6.85 3.96 -2.14
N PHE A 141 7.46 4.01 -0.97
CA PHE A 141 8.61 4.87 -0.72
C PHE A 141 9.91 4.12 -0.95
N LEU A 142 10.89 4.82 -1.51
CA LEU A 142 12.24 4.30 -1.66
C LEU A 142 12.91 4.23 -0.28
N LYS A 143 12.90 3.04 0.33
CA LYS A 143 13.38 2.81 1.71
C LYS A 143 14.89 2.75 1.79
N SER A 144 15.53 2.15 0.79
CA SER A 144 16.97 1.94 0.76
C SER A 144 17.49 2.00 -0.67
N VAL A 145 18.63 2.66 -0.84
CA VAL A 145 19.41 2.70 -2.07
C VAL A 145 20.86 2.45 -1.69
N VAL A 146 21.42 1.34 -2.15
CA VAL A 146 22.83 0.99 -1.95
C VAL A 146 23.53 1.05 -3.28
N VAL A 147 24.50 1.94 -3.42
CA VAL A 147 25.22 2.18 -4.67
C VAL A 147 26.63 1.62 -4.60
N ASN A 148 26.96 0.74 -5.54
CA ASN A 148 28.30 0.18 -5.71
C ASN A 148 28.86 0.62 -7.08
N TYR A 149 29.73 1.60 -7.08
CA TYR A 149 30.46 2.03 -8.28
C TYR A 149 31.55 1.00 -8.62
N THR A 150 31.59 0.52 -9.86
CA THR A 150 32.48 -0.59 -10.24
C THR A 150 33.57 -0.21 -11.24
N ILE A 151 33.30 0.69 -12.17
CA ILE A 151 34.27 1.15 -13.17
C ILE A 151 34.35 2.66 -13.17
N PHE A 152 35.59 3.15 -13.24
CA PHE A 152 35.90 4.57 -13.21
C PHE A 152 36.78 4.95 -14.42
N ARG A 153 36.63 6.18 -14.86
CA ARG A 153 37.57 6.81 -15.79
C ARG A 153 38.88 7.15 -15.10
N LYS A 154 39.89 7.58 -15.89
CA LYS A 154 41.19 8.02 -15.39
C LYS A 154 41.08 9.28 -14.50
N ASP A 155 40.05 10.08 -14.69
CA ASP A 155 39.72 11.28 -13.92
C ASP A 155 38.91 11.00 -12.63
N GLY A 156 38.60 9.73 -12.38
CA GLY A 156 37.80 9.32 -11.23
C GLY A 156 36.28 9.34 -11.46
N THR A 157 35.80 9.74 -12.63
CA THR A 157 34.36 9.75 -12.95
C THR A 157 33.83 8.32 -13.03
N PRO A 158 32.78 7.96 -12.27
CA PRO A 158 32.21 6.63 -12.34
C PRO A 158 31.38 6.45 -13.62
N VAL A 159 31.65 5.39 -14.37
CA VAL A 159 30.96 5.07 -15.61
C VAL A 159 30.07 3.84 -15.49
N GLN A 160 30.21 3.09 -14.42
CA GLN A 160 29.38 1.92 -14.16
C GLN A 160 29.03 1.80 -12.67
N ALA A 161 27.78 1.45 -12.38
CA ALA A 161 27.33 1.22 -11.02
C ALA A 161 26.26 0.11 -10.95
N LYS A 162 26.29 -0.63 -9.85
CA LYS A 162 25.21 -1.51 -9.40
C LYS A 162 24.48 -0.85 -8.25
N VAL A 163 23.16 -0.81 -8.34
CA VAL A 163 22.34 -0.14 -7.35
C VAL A 163 21.27 -1.09 -6.84
N ASP A 164 21.38 -1.47 -5.58
CA ASP A 164 20.35 -2.27 -4.91
C ASP A 164 19.31 -1.31 -4.32
N ILE A 165 18.05 -1.48 -4.71
CA ILE A 165 16.94 -0.68 -4.24
C ILE A 165 15.94 -1.52 -3.47
N THR A 166 15.35 -0.90 -2.47
CA THR A 166 14.22 -1.45 -1.71
C THR A 166 13.11 -0.42 -1.68
N ILE A 167 11.95 -0.78 -2.21
CA ILE A 167 10.75 0.04 -2.19
C ILE A 167 9.78 -0.59 -1.19
N GLU A 168 9.36 0.17 -0.20
CA GLU A 168 8.34 -0.24 0.77
C GLU A 168 6.99 0.33 0.34
N GLY A 169 6.06 -0.54 -0.04
CA GLY A 169 4.72 -0.19 -0.45
C GLY A 169 3.96 0.55 0.66
N GLN A 170 3.00 1.36 0.28
CA GLN A 170 2.06 1.84 1.27
C GLN A 170 1.24 0.64 1.75
N PRO A 171 1.01 0.52 3.09
CA PRO A 171 0.03 -0.44 3.55
C PRO A 171 -1.28 -0.08 2.84
N GLU A 172 -1.84 -1.04 2.11
CA GLU A 172 -3.21 -0.88 1.66
C GLU A 172 -4.02 -0.50 2.89
N ALA A 173 -4.78 0.57 2.80
CA ALA A 173 -5.78 0.88 3.78
C ALA A 173 -6.81 -0.28 3.70
N ILE A 174 -6.49 -1.39 4.34
CA ILE A 174 -7.48 -2.41 4.69
C ILE A 174 -8.51 -1.60 5.44
N GLY A 175 -9.67 -1.39 4.82
CA GLY A 175 -10.71 -0.45 5.22
C GLY A 175 -10.77 -0.40 6.73
N GLY A 176 -10.43 0.77 7.30
CA GLY A 176 -10.01 0.95 8.68
C GLY A 176 -10.80 0.13 9.66
N GLN A 177 -10.25 -0.99 10.08
CA GLN A 177 -10.57 -1.56 11.38
C GLN A 177 -9.75 -0.80 12.41
N ASN A 178 -10.11 0.46 12.58
CA ASN A 178 -9.76 1.15 13.80
C ASN A 178 -10.79 0.67 14.85
N PRO A 179 -10.42 -0.09 15.88
CA PRO A 179 -11.38 -0.52 16.91
C PRO A 179 -11.99 0.65 17.69
N THR A 180 -11.55 1.86 17.44
CA THR A 180 -12.07 3.11 18.03
C THR A 180 -12.79 4.04 17.07
N SER A 181 -12.81 3.77 15.76
CA SER A 181 -13.57 4.58 14.82
C SER A 181 -14.84 3.85 14.42
N HIS A 182 -15.93 4.21 15.04
CA HIS A 182 -17.31 4.12 14.58
C HIS A 182 -17.49 3.33 13.26
N SER A 183 -17.34 2.01 13.32
CA SER A 183 -17.87 1.15 12.30
C SER A 183 -19.37 1.42 12.26
N ILE A 184 -19.85 2.01 11.15
CA ILE A 184 -21.24 2.31 10.89
C ILE A 184 -22.13 1.06 11.02
N ASN A 185 -21.53 -0.13 11.17
CA ASN A 185 -22.19 -1.42 11.25
C ASN A 185 -21.74 -2.31 12.43
N SER A 186 -21.03 -1.83 13.44
CA SER A 186 -20.83 -2.63 14.65
C SER A 186 -22.10 -2.65 15.48
N ARG A 187 -23.02 -3.51 15.12
CA ARG A 187 -24.17 -3.83 15.94
C ARG A 187 -23.66 -4.46 17.23
N ARG A 188 -23.77 -3.72 18.33
CA ARG A 188 -23.48 -4.25 19.66
C ARG A 188 -24.60 -5.23 20.02
N VAL A 189 -24.25 -6.23 20.80
CA VAL A 189 -25.20 -7.20 21.33
C VAL A 189 -25.29 -7.01 22.84
N HIS A 190 -26.50 -6.88 23.35
CA HIS A 190 -26.76 -6.79 24.78
C HIS A 190 -27.69 -7.93 25.20
N THR A 191 -27.36 -8.65 26.26
CA THR A 191 -28.25 -9.67 26.83
C THR A 191 -28.99 -9.09 28.03
N MET A 192 -30.31 -9.10 27.97
CA MET A 192 -31.18 -8.60 29.03
C MET A 192 -30.94 -9.38 30.33
N ILE A 193 -30.75 -8.68 31.43
CA ILE A 193 -30.67 -9.26 32.75
C ILE A 193 -31.94 -8.96 33.52
N ASP A 194 -32.15 -9.65 34.63
CA ASP A 194 -33.31 -9.41 35.49
C ASP A 194 -33.34 -7.96 36.02
N GLY A 195 -34.45 -7.29 35.82
CA GLY A 195 -34.62 -5.85 36.15
C GLY A 195 -34.25 -4.88 35.02
N ASP A 196 -33.72 -5.34 33.87
CA ASP A 196 -33.51 -4.48 32.74
C ASP A 196 -34.83 -4.12 32.03
N SER A 197 -34.88 -2.90 31.52
CA SER A 197 -35.89 -2.44 30.57
C SER A 197 -35.24 -1.93 29.30
N LEU A 198 -35.96 -1.87 28.19
CA LEU A 198 -35.40 -1.33 26.93
C LEU A 198 -34.92 0.12 27.11
N GLN A 199 -35.56 0.89 27.99
CA GLN A 199 -35.15 2.26 28.31
C GLN A 199 -33.83 2.29 29.09
N SER A 200 -33.62 1.36 30.06
CA SER A 200 -32.36 1.28 30.81
C SER A 200 -31.20 0.82 29.92
N VAL A 201 -31.46 -0.13 29.01
CA VAL A 201 -30.47 -0.58 28.01
C VAL A 201 -30.15 0.56 27.07
N ALA A 202 -31.13 1.27 26.54
CA ALA A 202 -30.91 2.41 25.65
C ALA A 202 -30.10 3.53 26.35
N TYR A 203 -30.32 3.78 27.61
CA TYR A 203 -29.52 4.73 28.38
C TYR A 203 -28.07 4.25 28.56
N ARG A 204 -27.87 2.98 28.87
CA ARG A 204 -26.54 2.38 29.10
C ARG A 204 -25.70 2.31 27.81
N GLU A 205 -26.33 1.90 26.71
CA GLU A 205 -25.62 1.63 25.45
C GLU A 205 -25.57 2.84 24.50
N LEU A 206 -26.61 3.69 24.53
CA LEU A 206 -26.76 4.81 23.58
C LEU A 206 -26.79 6.19 24.29
N GLY A 207 -26.73 6.22 25.61
CA GLY A 207 -26.68 7.45 26.39
C GLY A 207 -28.03 8.19 26.56
N LYS A 208 -29.10 7.76 25.90
CA LYS A 208 -30.44 8.36 25.97
C LYS A 208 -31.53 7.31 26.07
N PRO A 209 -32.40 7.37 27.12
CA PRO A 209 -33.51 6.42 27.24
C PRO A 209 -34.49 6.47 26.05
N ALA A 210 -34.65 7.65 25.42
CA ALA A 210 -35.57 7.84 24.28
C ALA A 210 -35.27 6.92 23.06
N TYR A 211 -34.04 6.45 22.94
CA TYR A 211 -33.63 5.56 21.84
C TYR A 211 -34.11 4.11 21.98
N TRP A 212 -34.87 3.76 23.00
CA TRP A 212 -35.44 2.43 23.22
C TRP A 212 -36.29 1.97 22.02
N ARG A 213 -36.97 2.90 21.32
CA ARG A 213 -37.78 2.59 20.14
C ARG A 213 -36.97 2.02 19.00
N ALA A 214 -35.82 2.61 18.73
CA ALA A 214 -34.91 2.12 17.70
C ALA A 214 -34.35 0.71 18.01
N ILE A 215 -34.13 0.41 19.31
CA ILE A 215 -33.79 -0.94 19.78
C ILE A 215 -34.95 -1.90 19.53
N ALA A 216 -36.17 -1.52 19.92
CA ALA A 216 -37.37 -2.34 19.75
C ALA A 216 -37.63 -2.67 18.26
N GLU A 217 -37.60 -1.66 17.43
CA GLU A 217 -37.79 -1.78 15.96
C GLU A 217 -36.73 -2.70 15.32
N LEU A 218 -35.44 -2.50 15.67
CA LEU A 218 -34.34 -3.32 15.13
C LEU A 218 -34.48 -4.81 15.49
N ASN A 219 -35.08 -5.10 16.67
CA ASN A 219 -35.25 -6.48 17.18
C ASN A 219 -36.66 -7.05 16.95
N GLY A 220 -37.55 -6.32 16.26
CA GLY A 220 -38.92 -6.77 16.02
C GLY A 220 -39.75 -6.94 17.30
N ILE A 221 -39.54 -6.06 18.30
CA ILE A 221 -40.22 -6.10 19.60
C ILE A 221 -41.43 -5.14 19.58
N ASP A 222 -42.62 -5.70 19.54
CA ASP A 222 -43.85 -4.91 19.53
C ASP A 222 -44.25 -4.43 20.95
N ASP A 223 -43.95 -5.26 21.95
CA ASP A 223 -44.27 -4.93 23.37
C ASP A 223 -42.97 -4.88 24.20
N PRO A 224 -42.49 -3.68 24.56
CA PRO A 224 -41.26 -3.50 25.34
C PRO A 224 -41.36 -4.02 26.79
N GLN A 225 -42.56 -4.28 27.29
CA GLN A 225 -42.76 -4.79 28.64
C GLN A 225 -42.71 -6.31 28.73
N ARG A 226 -42.74 -6.99 27.60
CA ARG A 226 -42.71 -8.46 27.51
C ARG A 226 -41.31 -9.05 27.22
N VAL A 227 -40.27 -8.25 27.16
CA VAL A 227 -38.92 -8.73 26.93
C VAL A 227 -38.40 -9.42 28.20
N GLN A 228 -38.10 -10.69 28.08
CA GLN A 228 -37.63 -11.53 29.18
C GLN A 228 -36.13 -11.41 29.42
N ALA A 229 -35.70 -11.59 30.68
CA ALA A 229 -34.29 -11.78 30.99
C ALA A 229 -33.69 -12.96 30.16
N GLY A 230 -32.46 -12.80 29.68
CA GLY A 230 -31.82 -13.74 28.78
C GLY A 230 -32.04 -13.46 27.27
N THR A 231 -32.95 -12.53 26.93
CA THR A 231 -33.14 -12.12 25.54
C THR A 231 -31.93 -11.34 25.04
N THR A 232 -31.41 -11.74 23.90
CA THR A 232 -30.27 -11.07 23.25
C THR A 232 -30.78 -10.00 22.29
N LEU A 233 -30.40 -8.74 22.53
CA LEU A 233 -30.81 -7.58 21.74
C LEU A 233 -29.67 -7.07 20.88
N LEU A 234 -29.96 -6.76 19.63
CA LEU A 234 -29.09 -6.00 18.75
C LEU A 234 -29.25 -4.51 19.04
N ILE A 235 -28.16 -3.83 19.32
CA ILE A 235 -28.16 -2.38 19.61
C ILE A 235 -27.78 -1.63 18.33
N PRO A 236 -28.63 -0.69 17.85
CA PRO A 236 -28.32 0.11 16.67
C PRO A 236 -27.17 1.09 16.93
N SER A 237 -26.60 1.63 15.87
CA SER A 237 -25.65 2.74 16.00
C SER A 237 -26.36 4.01 16.49
N LEU A 238 -25.60 4.92 17.15
CA LEU A 238 -26.15 6.21 17.58
C LEU A 238 -26.77 7.00 16.41
N ALA A 239 -26.18 6.89 15.21
CA ALA A 239 -26.68 7.56 14.02
C ALA A 239 -28.02 6.99 13.55
N ASP A 240 -28.22 5.68 13.66
CA ASP A 240 -29.47 5.01 13.29
C ASP A 240 -30.55 5.24 14.36
N ALA A 241 -30.17 5.21 15.64
CA ALA A 241 -31.08 5.48 16.75
C ALA A 241 -31.61 6.94 16.72
N ALA A 242 -30.82 7.89 16.24
CA ALA A 242 -31.23 9.29 16.12
C ALA A 242 -32.19 9.57 14.96
N LYS A 243 -32.28 8.68 13.95
CA LYS A 243 -33.19 8.80 12.82
C LYS A 243 -34.60 8.28 13.13
N GLY A 244 -34.74 7.39 14.11
CA GLY A 244 -36.00 6.75 14.49
C GLY A 244 -36.66 7.32 15.75
N SER A 245 -36.16 8.46 16.25
CA SER A 245 -36.74 9.11 17.46
C SER A 245 -37.53 10.37 17.14
#